data_a090c39d20c4d0e97c1b03edcfd2a3d1
#
_entry.id   a090c39d20c4d0e97c1b03edcfd2a3d1
#
_cell.length_a   1.000
_cell.length_b   1.000
_cell.length_c   1.000
_cell.angle_alpha   90.00
_cell.angle_beta   90.00
_cell.angle_gamma   90.00
#
_symmetry.space_group_name_H-M   'P 1'
#
loop_
_entity.id
_entity.type
_entity.pdbx_description
1 polymer ?
#
loop_
_entity_poly.entity_id
_entity_poly.type
_entity_poly.pdbx_seq_one_letter_code
_entity_poly.pdbx_strand_id
1 'polypeptide(L)'
;MGMNQKKVYGTIGVILLFGSLLLFFWGKNFTQAKELSTKKQVSETVTFDYSIEKEADKELKNIKNLIYKYKNGIARLVNKENGLKSSYEPNDLVIPDVKATKSDIYLTKAASSNLEKMFKDAKKEGIDLYLISGYRSSSYQRKLYSNYLTHKGKEYTEQYLSKANHSEHQTGLAVDISCKSIEYQLIPDFEITKEDKWLEENAHNYGFILRYKKDRVEDTGYDFEPWHFRYVGYDIARYIYDNDLILEDLYK
;
A
#
# COMPACT_ATOMS: atom_id res chain seq x y z
N MET A 1 -44.04 11.29 -36.01
CA MET A 1 -44.26 10.18 -36.92
C MET A 1 -43.30 9.10 -36.47
N GLY A 2 -43.67 8.10 -35.81
CA GLY A 2 -44.70 7.07 -35.83
C GLY A 2 -43.99 5.78 -35.54
N MET A 3 -44.15 5.36 -34.35
CA MET A 3 -44.50 4.01 -33.81
C MET A 3 -44.18 2.78 -34.69
N ASN A 4 -43.54 1.77 -34.12
CA ASN A 4 -44.26 0.50 -33.90
C ASN A 4 -43.52 -0.47 -32.94
N GLN A 5 -44.24 -0.84 -31.89
CA GLN A 5 -43.99 -2.03 -31.05
C GLN A 5 -44.57 -3.26 -31.74
N LYS A 6 -43.91 -4.41 -31.61
CA LYS A 6 -44.60 -5.71 -31.74
C LYS A 6 -44.18 -6.64 -30.58
N LYS A 7 -45.15 -6.90 -29.72
CA LYS A 7 -45.23 -8.04 -28.83
C LYS A 7 -45.55 -9.31 -29.63
N VAL A 8 -44.97 -10.43 -29.26
CA VAL A 8 -45.46 -11.75 -29.66
C VAL A 8 -45.65 -12.59 -28.40
N TYR A 9 -46.90 -12.91 -28.14
CA TYR A 9 -47.37 -13.93 -27.21
C TYR A 9 -47.64 -15.25 -27.97
N GLY A 10 -47.52 -16.38 -27.28
CA GLY A 10 -48.08 -17.66 -27.67
C GLY A 10 -47.09 -18.78 -27.33
N THR A 11 -47.41 -19.91 -26.79
CA THR A 11 -48.67 -20.54 -26.49
C THR A 11 -48.41 -21.65 -25.48
N ILE A 12 -49.29 -21.80 -24.49
CA ILE A 12 -49.32 -22.89 -23.51
C ILE A 12 -49.96 -24.09 -24.20
N GLY A 13 -49.31 -25.24 -24.14
CA GLY A 13 -49.85 -26.53 -24.54
C GLY A 13 -49.79 -27.54 -23.41
N VAL A 14 -50.94 -27.87 -22.89
CA VAL A 14 -51.18 -28.85 -21.82
C VAL A 14 -51.07 -30.25 -22.41
N ILE A 15 -50.28 -31.14 -21.77
CA ILE A 15 -50.45 -32.59 -21.80
C ILE A 15 -50.41 -33.09 -20.36
N LEU A 16 -51.59 -33.48 -19.88
CA LEU A 16 -51.82 -34.20 -18.66
C LEU A 16 -52.00 -35.69 -18.97
N LEU A 17 -51.57 -36.51 -18.00
CA LEU A 17 -51.89 -37.93 -17.77
C LEU A 17 -50.99 -38.98 -18.46
N PHE A 18 -50.07 -39.54 -17.67
CA PHE A 18 -49.89 -40.94 -17.29
C PHE A 18 -48.55 -41.11 -16.56
N GLY A 19 -48.55 -41.53 -15.28
CA GLY A 19 -47.31 -41.92 -14.62
C GLY A 19 -47.23 -41.75 -13.11
N SER A 20 -48.29 -42.07 -12.35
CA SER A 20 -48.32 -41.86 -10.89
C SER A 20 -47.64 -42.94 -10.04
N LEU A 21 -46.85 -43.85 -10.59
CA LEU A 21 -46.18 -44.90 -9.80
C LEU A 21 -44.65 -44.95 -9.91
N LEU A 22 -44.03 -44.21 -10.80
CA LEU A 22 -42.57 -44.13 -10.91
C LEU A 22 -41.94 -42.91 -10.21
N LEU A 23 -42.74 -41.97 -9.73
CA LEU A 23 -42.28 -40.74 -9.07
C LEU A 23 -41.88 -40.93 -7.60
N PHE A 24 -42.32 -42.02 -6.94
CA PHE A 24 -42.01 -42.21 -5.50
C PHE A 24 -40.62 -42.78 -5.22
N PHE A 25 -40.02 -43.51 -6.17
CA PHE A 25 -38.66 -44.04 -6.01
C PHE A 25 -37.58 -43.04 -6.51
N TRP A 26 -37.93 -42.17 -7.44
CA TRP A 26 -36.98 -41.19 -7.98
C TRP A 26 -36.85 -39.94 -7.08
N GLY A 27 -37.93 -39.56 -6.39
CA GLY A 27 -37.94 -38.42 -5.47
C GLY A 27 -37.05 -38.61 -4.24
N LYS A 28 -37.00 -39.83 -3.67
CA LYS A 28 -36.13 -40.12 -2.51
C LYS A 28 -34.64 -40.10 -2.86
N ASN A 29 -34.28 -40.61 -4.02
CA ASN A 29 -32.90 -40.61 -4.46
C ASN A 29 -32.42 -39.19 -4.90
N PHE A 30 -33.32 -38.35 -5.44
CA PHE A 30 -33.01 -37.00 -5.84
C PHE A 30 -32.85 -36.05 -4.65
N THR A 31 -33.68 -36.20 -3.60
CA THR A 31 -33.52 -35.43 -2.34
C THR A 31 -32.26 -35.84 -1.59
N GLN A 32 -31.94 -37.12 -1.56
CA GLN A 32 -30.72 -37.61 -0.89
C GLN A 32 -29.46 -37.22 -1.63
N ALA A 33 -29.46 -37.21 -2.97
CA ALA A 33 -28.37 -36.74 -3.79
C ALA A 33 -28.17 -35.19 -3.67
N LYS A 34 -29.30 -34.46 -3.56
CA LYS A 34 -29.26 -33.00 -3.38
C LYS A 34 -28.76 -32.62 -1.97
N GLU A 35 -29.17 -33.36 -0.92
CA GLU A 35 -28.65 -33.16 0.44
C GLU A 35 -27.17 -33.55 0.58
N LEU A 36 -26.72 -34.63 -0.07
CA LEU A 36 -25.30 -34.99 -0.10
C LEU A 36 -24.46 -33.97 -0.87
N SER A 37 -24.97 -33.47 -2.01
CA SER A 37 -24.29 -32.39 -2.80
C SER A 37 -24.19 -31.10 -2.00
N THR A 38 -25.27 -30.70 -1.32
CA THR A 38 -25.27 -29.48 -0.48
C THR A 38 -24.37 -29.64 0.74
N LYS A 39 -24.37 -30.80 1.41
CA LYS A 39 -23.47 -31.08 2.53
C LYS A 39 -22.01 -31.13 2.10
N LYS A 40 -21.70 -31.69 0.92
CA LYS A 40 -20.33 -31.71 0.38
C LYS A 40 -19.85 -30.33 -0.01
N GLN A 41 -20.72 -29.52 -0.65
CA GLN A 41 -20.37 -28.14 -1.04
C GLN A 41 -20.22 -27.23 0.18
N VAL A 42 -21.06 -27.36 1.22
CA VAL A 42 -20.90 -26.61 2.48
C VAL A 42 -19.66 -27.06 3.23
N SER A 43 -19.32 -28.36 3.24
CA SER A 43 -18.09 -28.87 3.86
C SER A 43 -16.83 -28.39 3.14
N GLU A 44 -16.84 -28.33 1.81
CA GLU A 44 -15.69 -27.81 1.02
C GLU A 44 -15.54 -26.30 1.19
N THR A 45 -16.62 -25.52 1.27
CA THR A 45 -16.56 -24.07 1.51
C THR A 45 -16.07 -23.75 2.94
N VAL A 46 -16.55 -24.47 3.94
CA VAL A 46 -16.13 -24.25 5.34
C VAL A 46 -14.67 -24.66 5.57
N THR A 47 -14.20 -25.74 4.94
CA THR A 47 -12.79 -26.14 5.04
C THR A 47 -11.86 -25.18 4.27
N PHE A 48 -12.33 -24.59 3.17
CA PHE A 48 -11.57 -23.59 2.43
C PHE A 48 -11.42 -22.29 3.23
N ASP A 49 -12.49 -21.75 3.81
CA ASP A 49 -12.46 -20.55 4.66
C ASP A 49 -11.52 -20.75 5.86
N TYR A 50 -11.61 -21.88 6.56
CA TYR A 50 -10.76 -22.14 7.72
C TYR A 50 -9.26 -22.24 7.35
N SER A 51 -8.94 -22.75 6.19
CA SER A 51 -7.55 -22.85 5.72
C SER A 51 -6.97 -21.47 5.36
N ILE A 52 -7.79 -20.58 4.79
CA ILE A 52 -7.41 -19.20 4.47
C ILE A 52 -7.18 -18.40 5.76
N GLU A 53 -8.09 -18.45 6.72
CA GLU A 53 -7.92 -17.78 8.01
C GLU A 53 -6.64 -18.22 8.74
N LYS A 54 -6.36 -19.52 8.76
CA LYS A 54 -5.16 -20.06 9.41
C LYS A 54 -3.87 -19.62 8.72
N GLU A 55 -3.85 -19.51 7.40
CA GLU A 55 -2.67 -19.02 6.66
C GLU A 55 -2.50 -17.51 6.86
N ALA A 56 -3.58 -16.72 6.87
CA ALA A 56 -3.56 -15.30 7.18
C ALA A 56 -3.05 -15.03 8.60
N ASP A 57 -3.49 -15.80 9.59
CA ASP A 57 -3.01 -15.71 10.97
C ASP A 57 -1.51 -16.02 11.08
N LYS A 58 -1.05 -17.02 10.33
CA LYS A 58 0.36 -17.40 10.30
C LYS A 58 1.21 -16.29 9.65
N GLU A 59 0.73 -15.71 8.57
CA GLU A 59 1.39 -14.60 7.89
C GLU A 59 1.47 -13.38 8.79
N LEU A 60 0.37 -12.97 9.42
CA LEU A 60 0.35 -11.88 10.40
C LEU A 60 1.33 -12.11 11.54
N LYS A 61 1.39 -13.34 12.07
CA LYS A 61 2.36 -13.70 13.13
C LYS A 61 3.80 -13.55 12.65
N ASN A 62 4.10 -13.96 11.43
CA ASN A 62 5.42 -13.81 10.84
C ASN A 62 5.79 -12.32 10.69
N ILE A 63 4.87 -11.50 10.18
CA ILE A 63 5.06 -10.06 10.05
C ILE A 63 5.27 -9.39 11.41
N LYS A 64 4.47 -9.72 12.43
CA LYS A 64 4.68 -9.22 13.80
C LYS A 64 6.05 -9.60 14.37
N ASN A 65 6.55 -10.79 14.07
CA ASN A 65 7.90 -11.19 14.45
C ASN A 65 8.97 -10.36 13.73
N LEU A 66 8.79 -10.06 12.43
CA LEU A 66 9.69 -9.19 11.68
C LEU A 66 9.66 -7.75 12.21
N ILE A 67 8.48 -7.20 12.49
CA ILE A 67 8.34 -5.90 13.13
C ILE A 67 9.08 -5.86 14.46
N TYR A 68 8.85 -6.84 15.34
CA TYR A 68 9.55 -6.92 16.62
C TYR A 68 11.08 -6.98 16.46
N LYS A 69 11.57 -7.78 15.52
CA LYS A 69 12.99 -7.92 15.18
C LYS A 69 13.61 -6.61 14.69
N TYR A 70 12.88 -5.87 13.84
CA TYR A 70 13.39 -4.69 13.13
C TYR A 70 12.82 -3.37 13.64
N LYS A 71 12.08 -3.36 14.76
CA LYS A 71 11.44 -2.15 15.33
C LYS A 71 12.40 -0.99 15.65
N ASN A 72 13.67 -1.26 15.83
CA ASN A 72 14.71 -0.25 16.03
C ASN A 72 15.55 0.01 14.77
N GLY A 73 15.22 -0.63 13.65
CA GLY A 73 15.86 -0.52 12.34
C GLY A 73 14.86 -0.14 11.25
N ILE A 74 14.80 -0.96 10.19
CA ILE A 74 14.00 -0.66 8.99
C ILE A 74 12.49 -0.57 9.26
N ALA A 75 11.97 -1.30 10.23
CA ALA A 75 10.55 -1.27 10.62
C ALA A 75 10.22 -0.22 11.70
N ARG A 76 11.17 0.65 12.09
CA ARG A 76 10.91 1.65 13.13
C ARG A 76 9.77 2.59 12.75
N LEU A 77 8.76 2.67 13.61
CA LEU A 77 7.71 3.68 13.48
C LEU A 77 8.24 5.03 13.94
N VAL A 78 8.16 6.01 13.06
CA VAL A 78 8.47 7.41 13.36
C VAL A 78 7.30 8.26 12.84
N ASN A 79 6.64 8.98 13.73
CA ASN A 79 5.49 9.83 13.41
C ASN A 79 5.33 10.95 14.45
N LYS A 80 4.19 11.62 14.49
CA LYS A 80 3.94 12.72 15.44
C LYS A 80 4.08 12.32 16.91
N GLU A 81 3.86 11.05 17.26
CA GLU A 81 3.91 10.51 18.62
C GLU A 81 5.24 9.79 18.92
N ASN A 82 5.80 9.13 17.90
CA ASN A 82 7.00 8.30 18.02
C ASN A 82 8.20 9.03 17.43
N GLY A 83 8.97 9.67 18.30
CA GLY A 83 10.15 10.44 17.91
C GLY A 83 11.47 9.67 18.02
N LEU A 84 12.50 10.25 17.42
CA LEU A 84 13.90 9.83 17.50
C LEU A 84 14.67 10.72 18.51
N LYS A 85 15.82 10.24 18.97
CA LYS A 85 16.76 11.13 19.66
C LYS A 85 17.30 12.18 18.67
N SER A 86 17.56 13.40 19.14
CA SER A 86 18.15 14.46 18.30
C SER A 86 19.53 14.09 17.76
N SER A 87 20.26 13.25 18.50
CA SER A 87 21.56 12.70 18.10
C SER A 87 21.48 11.45 17.24
N TYR A 88 20.26 10.98 16.90
CA TYR A 88 20.12 9.81 16.04
C TYR A 88 20.55 10.14 14.63
N GLU A 89 21.51 9.38 14.13
CA GLU A 89 22.02 9.41 12.76
C GLU A 89 22.35 7.97 12.33
N PRO A 90 21.90 7.52 11.15
CA PRO A 90 22.32 6.25 10.61
C PRO A 90 23.84 6.23 10.35
N ASN A 91 24.48 5.09 10.62
CA ASN A 91 25.92 4.93 10.46
C ASN A 91 26.36 4.40 9.10
N ASP A 92 25.40 4.12 8.20
CA ASP A 92 25.61 3.51 6.90
C ASP A 92 25.03 4.37 5.74
N LEU A 93 25.03 5.67 5.90
CA LEU A 93 24.54 6.61 4.88
C LEU A 93 25.45 6.60 3.64
N VAL A 94 24.81 6.44 2.48
CA VAL A 94 25.44 6.46 1.15
C VAL A 94 24.64 7.33 0.19
N ILE A 95 25.25 7.81 -0.87
CA ILE A 95 24.57 8.48 -1.98
C ILE A 95 24.13 7.42 -2.98
N PRO A 96 22.81 7.27 -3.28
CA PRO A 96 22.33 6.31 -4.27
C PRO A 96 22.72 6.72 -5.70
N ASP A 97 23.06 5.73 -6.54
CA ASP A 97 23.33 5.95 -7.96
C ASP A 97 22.02 5.99 -8.77
N VAL A 98 21.28 7.10 -8.63
CA VAL A 98 20.01 7.36 -9.30
C VAL A 98 19.96 8.80 -9.82
N LYS A 99 19.01 9.07 -10.74
CA LYS A 99 18.69 10.46 -11.09
C LYS A 99 18.18 11.20 -9.86
N ALA A 100 18.79 12.33 -9.56
CA ALA A 100 18.43 13.17 -8.43
C ALA A 100 18.51 14.65 -8.79
N THR A 101 17.79 15.50 -8.06
CA THR A 101 17.85 16.95 -8.24
C THR A 101 19.06 17.61 -7.56
N LYS A 102 19.74 16.86 -6.68
CA LYS A 102 20.95 17.27 -5.96
C LYS A 102 21.91 16.10 -5.86
N SER A 103 23.19 16.37 -5.75
CA SER A 103 24.26 15.36 -5.66
C SER A 103 24.54 14.86 -4.24
N ASP A 104 23.94 15.47 -3.22
CA ASP A 104 24.20 15.22 -1.79
C ASP A 104 22.98 14.67 -1.04
N ILE A 105 22.19 13.84 -1.70
CA ILE A 105 21.05 13.15 -1.07
C ILE A 105 21.53 11.80 -0.57
N TYR A 106 21.42 11.58 0.74
CA TYR A 106 21.89 10.35 1.41
C TYR A 106 20.73 9.46 1.81
N LEU A 107 20.97 8.16 1.78
CA LEU A 107 20.08 7.11 2.30
C LEU A 107 20.90 6.06 3.07
N THR A 108 20.25 5.25 3.92
CA THR A 108 20.89 4.03 4.42
C THR A 108 21.23 3.12 3.26
N LYS A 109 22.29 2.33 3.38
CA LYS A 109 22.75 1.41 2.34
C LYS A 109 21.64 0.47 1.84
N ALA A 110 20.79 -0.02 2.75
CA ALA A 110 19.68 -0.90 2.39
C ALA A 110 18.62 -0.18 1.54
N ALA A 111 18.21 1.02 1.93
CA ALA A 111 17.24 1.82 1.16
C ALA A 111 17.84 2.23 -0.20
N SER A 112 19.10 2.69 -0.23
CA SER A 112 19.81 3.06 -1.46
C SER A 112 19.83 1.93 -2.48
N SER A 113 20.33 0.75 -2.10
CA SER A 113 20.45 -0.38 -3.04
C SER A 113 19.12 -0.86 -3.62
N ASN A 114 18.02 -0.72 -2.87
CA ASN A 114 16.69 -1.09 -3.36
C ASN A 114 16.06 0.04 -4.19
N LEU A 115 16.33 1.31 -3.85
CA LEU A 115 15.94 2.46 -4.68
C LEU A 115 16.60 2.40 -6.06
N GLU A 116 17.88 2.08 -6.13
CA GLU A 116 18.62 1.93 -7.39
C GLU A 116 18.01 0.86 -8.30
N LYS A 117 17.61 -0.31 -7.73
CA LYS A 117 16.89 -1.34 -8.47
C LYS A 117 15.55 -0.85 -8.98
N MET A 118 14.77 -0.19 -8.12
CA MET A 118 13.45 0.37 -8.44
C MET A 118 13.54 1.38 -9.59
N PHE A 119 14.44 2.34 -9.53
CA PHE A 119 14.65 3.33 -10.58
C PHE A 119 15.13 2.71 -11.90
N LYS A 120 16.02 1.71 -11.82
CA LYS A 120 16.51 0.98 -12.98
C LYS A 120 15.39 0.22 -13.70
N ASP A 121 14.49 -0.42 -12.95
CA ASP A 121 13.41 -1.19 -13.54
C ASP A 121 12.29 -0.28 -14.07
N ALA A 122 11.92 0.78 -13.35
CA ALA A 122 11.04 1.85 -13.83
C ALA A 122 11.52 2.41 -15.18
N LYS A 123 12.83 2.67 -15.29
CA LYS A 123 13.42 3.18 -16.54
C LYS A 123 13.29 2.24 -17.72
N LYS A 124 13.36 0.92 -17.52
CA LYS A 124 13.13 -0.08 -18.59
C LYS A 124 11.72 0.00 -19.15
N GLU A 125 10.77 0.41 -18.32
CA GLU A 125 9.36 0.60 -18.67
C GLU A 125 9.02 2.01 -19.16
N GLY A 126 10.05 2.86 -19.36
CA GLY A 126 9.88 4.23 -19.85
C GLY A 126 9.37 5.21 -18.80
N ILE A 127 9.51 4.85 -17.53
CA ILE A 127 9.21 5.68 -16.36
C ILE A 127 10.49 6.37 -15.88
N ASP A 128 10.46 7.70 -15.74
CA ASP A 128 11.65 8.49 -15.45
C ASP A 128 11.55 9.17 -14.08
N LEU A 129 11.94 8.46 -13.04
CA LEU A 129 11.90 8.89 -11.65
C LEU A 129 13.10 9.77 -11.28
N TYR A 130 12.87 10.71 -10.36
CA TYR A 130 13.91 11.58 -9.77
C TYR A 130 13.82 11.60 -8.26
N LEU A 131 14.94 11.39 -7.60
CA LEU A 131 15.06 11.54 -6.15
C LEU A 131 15.18 13.02 -5.80
N ILE A 132 14.32 13.50 -4.93
CA ILE A 132 14.23 14.90 -4.52
C ILE A 132 14.81 15.10 -3.12
N SER A 133 14.54 14.17 -2.21
CA SER A 133 14.98 14.25 -0.81
C SER A 133 15.20 12.84 -0.24
N GLY A 134 16.11 12.75 0.72
CA GLY A 134 16.44 11.53 1.46
C GLY A 134 16.69 11.87 2.94
N TYR A 135 17.82 11.44 3.49
CA TYR A 135 18.18 11.70 4.88
C TYR A 135 18.19 13.21 5.20
N ARG A 136 17.59 13.55 6.34
CA ARG A 136 17.61 14.90 6.91
C ARG A 136 17.96 14.81 8.39
N SER A 137 19.04 15.47 8.82
CA SER A 137 19.37 15.53 10.25
C SER A 137 18.30 16.25 11.06
N SER A 138 18.23 15.99 12.37
CA SER A 138 17.33 16.72 13.29
C SER A 138 17.50 18.24 13.20
N SER A 139 18.75 18.72 13.08
CA SER A 139 19.05 20.15 12.97
C SER A 139 18.56 20.75 11.64
N TYR A 140 18.72 20.02 10.54
CA TYR A 140 18.19 20.43 9.24
C TYR A 140 16.67 20.49 9.26
N GLN A 141 16.00 19.44 9.77
CA GLN A 141 14.55 19.37 9.88
C GLN A 141 13.98 20.52 10.73
N ARG A 142 14.66 20.91 11.80
CA ARG A 142 14.26 22.06 12.63
C ARG A 142 14.29 23.37 11.84
N LYS A 143 15.35 23.61 11.07
CA LYS A 143 15.45 24.80 10.22
C LYS A 143 14.37 24.81 9.14
N LEU A 144 14.14 23.66 8.50
CA LEU A 144 13.12 23.49 7.47
C LEU A 144 11.73 23.79 8.04
N TYR A 145 11.39 23.19 9.18
CA TYR A 145 10.11 23.40 9.86
C TYR A 145 9.89 24.88 10.25
N SER A 146 10.90 25.54 10.82
CA SER A 146 10.83 26.96 11.17
C SER A 146 10.65 27.86 9.93
N ASN A 147 11.31 27.53 8.82
CA ASN A 147 11.16 28.24 7.57
C ASN A 147 9.73 28.11 7.02
N TYR A 148 9.17 26.90 7.04
CA TYR A 148 7.78 26.68 6.61
C TYR A 148 6.77 27.40 7.50
N LEU A 149 6.97 27.39 8.83
CA LEU A 149 6.11 28.17 9.75
C LEU A 149 6.08 29.65 9.38
N THR A 150 7.23 30.22 9.01
CA THR A 150 7.32 31.63 8.66
C THR A 150 6.67 31.97 7.31
N HIS A 151 6.81 31.09 6.30
CA HIS A 151 6.40 31.40 4.93
C HIS A 151 5.06 30.78 4.51
N LYS A 152 4.65 29.67 5.13
CA LYS A 152 3.43 28.91 4.79
C LYS A 152 2.38 28.95 5.89
N GLY A 153 2.76 29.37 7.09
CA GLY A 153 1.90 29.38 8.26
C GLY A 153 1.84 28.03 8.99
N LYS A 154 1.22 28.05 10.16
CA LYS A 154 1.19 26.88 11.07
C LYS A 154 0.39 25.72 10.50
N GLU A 155 -0.81 25.98 10.01
CA GLU A 155 -1.73 24.96 9.52
C GLU A 155 -1.08 24.11 8.41
N TYR A 156 -0.64 24.77 7.34
CA TYR A 156 0.05 24.08 6.25
C TYR A 156 1.30 23.31 6.72
N THR A 157 2.08 23.92 7.63
CA THR A 157 3.32 23.29 8.11
C THR A 157 3.03 22.02 8.90
N GLU A 158 2.00 22.02 9.76
CA GLU A 158 1.66 20.86 10.57
C GLU A 158 0.96 19.73 9.76
N GLN A 159 0.39 20.07 8.60
CA GLN A 159 -0.19 19.10 7.67
C GLN A 159 0.88 18.31 6.90
N TYR A 160 1.90 18.99 6.40
CA TYR A 160 2.87 18.41 5.46
C TYR A 160 4.28 18.23 6.02
N LEU A 161 4.60 18.76 7.19
CA LEU A 161 5.97 18.75 7.66
C LEU A 161 6.10 18.28 9.10
N SER A 162 6.92 17.27 9.30
CA SER A 162 7.23 16.75 10.63
C SER A 162 8.12 17.71 11.42
N LYS A 163 7.86 17.82 12.72
CA LYS A 163 8.79 18.47 13.66
C LYS A 163 10.14 17.75 13.68
N ALA A 164 11.19 18.46 14.11
CA ALA A 164 12.49 17.84 14.36
C ALA A 164 12.33 16.64 15.30
N ASN A 165 13.04 15.56 15.02
CA ASN A 165 13.00 14.28 15.68
C ASN A 165 11.76 13.41 15.35
N HIS A 166 10.75 13.91 14.66
CA HIS A 166 9.54 13.20 14.30
C HIS A 166 9.42 12.96 12.78
N SER A 167 10.49 13.19 12.04
CA SER A 167 10.56 12.98 10.59
C SER A 167 11.16 11.61 10.27
N GLU A 168 10.51 10.84 9.40
CA GLU A 168 11.05 9.60 8.86
C GLU A 168 12.35 9.80 8.08
N HIS A 169 12.55 10.99 7.48
CA HIS A 169 13.79 11.30 6.79
C HIS A 169 15.02 11.26 7.71
N GLN A 170 14.88 11.47 9.03
CA GLN A 170 15.99 11.30 9.96
C GLN A 170 16.45 9.84 10.07
N THR A 171 15.62 8.88 9.68
CA THR A 171 16.02 7.46 9.64
C THR A 171 16.92 7.11 8.46
N GLY A 172 17.00 7.95 7.43
CA GLY A 172 17.63 7.60 6.16
C GLY A 172 16.90 6.51 5.36
N LEU A 173 15.64 6.22 5.72
CA LEU A 173 14.78 5.21 5.09
C LEU A 173 13.64 5.81 4.28
N ALA A 174 13.39 7.12 4.38
CA ALA A 174 12.37 7.83 3.61
C ALA A 174 12.97 8.55 2.42
N VAL A 175 12.24 8.55 1.32
CA VAL A 175 12.59 9.21 0.06
C VAL A 175 11.41 10.02 -0.45
N ASP A 176 11.68 11.21 -0.98
CA ASP A 176 10.73 11.94 -1.78
C ASP A 176 11.10 11.77 -3.26
N ILE A 177 10.14 11.31 -4.07
CA ILE A 177 10.30 11.01 -5.49
C ILE A 177 9.38 11.93 -6.30
N SER A 178 9.86 12.42 -7.44
CA SER A 178 9.09 13.24 -8.34
C SER A 178 9.48 12.98 -9.80
N CYS A 179 8.95 13.74 -10.73
CA CYS A 179 9.23 13.60 -12.15
C CYS A 179 9.34 14.96 -12.86
N LYS A 180 9.83 14.91 -14.10
CA LYS A 180 10.03 16.11 -14.92
C LYS A 180 8.73 16.82 -15.31
N SER A 181 7.65 16.09 -15.51
CA SER A 181 6.37 16.64 -15.99
C SER A 181 5.74 17.67 -15.03
N ILE A 182 6.06 17.57 -13.74
CA ILE A 182 5.65 18.51 -12.69
C ILE A 182 6.84 19.33 -12.15
N GLU A 183 7.88 19.49 -12.95
CA GLU A 183 9.06 20.30 -12.61
C GLU A 183 9.75 19.89 -11.30
N TYR A 184 9.74 18.58 -11.00
CA TYR A 184 10.33 17.98 -9.79
C TYR A 184 9.73 18.48 -8.48
N GLN A 185 8.52 19.05 -8.51
CA GLN A 185 7.85 19.56 -7.32
C GLN A 185 7.28 18.39 -6.47
N LEU A 186 7.15 18.64 -5.17
CA LEU A 186 6.50 17.75 -4.22
C LEU A 186 5.10 18.32 -3.95
N ILE A 187 4.16 17.96 -4.80
CA ILE A 187 2.77 18.45 -4.81
C ILE A 187 1.79 17.31 -5.05
N PRO A 188 0.54 17.43 -4.60
CA PRO A 188 -0.48 16.39 -4.81
C PRO A 188 -0.69 15.99 -6.29
N ASP A 189 -0.46 16.91 -7.22
CA ASP A 189 -0.56 16.64 -8.66
C ASP A 189 0.40 15.54 -9.16
N PHE A 190 1.34 15.08 -8.33
CA PHE A 190 2.14 13.89 -8.65
C PHE A 190 1.24 12.65 -8.85
N GLU A 191 0.12 12.54 -8.12
CA GLU A 191 -0.83 11.41 -8.21
C GLU A 191 -1.38 11.15 -9.63
N ILE A 192 -1.41 12.18 -10.50
CA ILE A 192 -1.94 12.00 -11.88
C ILE A 192 -0.87 11.60 -12.89
N THR A 193 0.40 11.54 -12.48
CA THR A 193 1.52 11.19 -13.37
C THR A 193 1.61 9.68 -13.60
N LYS A 194 2.24 9.29 -14.71
CA LYS A 194 2.55 7.88 -14.96
C LYS A 194 3.62 7.34 -14.01
N GLU A 195 4.46 8.21 -13.49
CA GLU A 195 5.51 7.90 -12.54
C GLU A 195 4.91 7.46 -11.20
N ASP A 196 3.92 8.20 -10.69
CA ASP A 196 3.22 7.86 -9.45
C ASP A 196 2.44 6.54 -9.60
N LYS A 197 1.66 6.38 -10.67
CA LYS A 197 0.93 5.13 -10.94
C LYS A 197 1.83 3.91 -10.95
N TRP A 198 3.01 4.04 -11.58
CA TRP A 198 4.00 2.97 -11.57
C TRP A 198 4.52 2.70 -10.15
N LEU A 199 4.78 3.74 -9.37
CA LEU A 199 5.25 3.60 -7.99
C LEU A 199 4.18 2.96 -7.08
N GLU A 200 2.92 3.36 -7.20
CA GLU A 200 1.81 2.73 -6.46
C GLU A 200 1.75 1.22 -6.71
N GLU A 201 1.92 0.79 -7.96
CA GLU A 201 1.84 -0.61 -8.35
C GLU A 201 3.11 -1.41 -8.04
N ASN A 202 4.28 -0.78 -7.93
CA ASN A 202 5.56 -1.49 -7.95
C ASN A 202 6.47 -1.25 -6.75
N ALA A 203 6.33 -0.15 -6.00
CA ALA A 203 7.29 0.23 -4.96
C ALA A 203 7.44 -0.85 -3.86
N HIS A 204 6.35 -1.57 -3.54
CA HIS A 204 6.36 -2.65 -2.56
C HIS A 204 7.29 -3.81 -2.96
N ASN A 205 7.49 -4.06 -4.26
CA ASN A 205 8.41 -5.08 -4.78
C ASN A 205 9.90 -4.74 -4.51
N TYR A 206 10.16 -3.52 -4.10
CA TYR A 206 11.50 -3.02 -3.72
C TYR A 206 11.59 -2.69 -2.22
N GLY A 207 10.57 -3.06 -1.45
CA GLY A 207 10.53 -2.84 -0.01
C GLY A 207 10.11 -1.43 0.41
N PHE A 208 9.55 -0.63 -0.50
CA PHE A 208 9.01 0.70 -0.22
C PHE A 208 7.49 0.69 -0.12
N ILE A 209 6.94 1.52 0.74
CA ILE A 209 5.50 1.76 0.88
C ILE A 209 5.19 3.23 0.60
N LEU A 210 4.05 3.52 -0.02
CA LEU A 210 3.45 4.84 0.01
C LEU A 210 3.04 5.14 1.47
N ARG A 211 3.64 6.16 2.05
CA ARG A 211 3.59 6.34 3.51
C ARG A 211 2.33 7.06 3.99
N TYR A 212 1.90 8.08 3.27
CA TYR A 212 0.80 8.95 3.64
C TYR A 212 -0.31 8.87 2.59
N LYS A 213 -1.20 7.87 2.78
CA LYS A 213 -2.33 7.60 1.89
C LYS A 213 -3.45 8.61 2.08
N LYS A 214 -4.20 8.89 1.01
CA LYS A 214 -5.27 9.90 0.95
C LYS A 214 -6.43 9.64 1.93
N ASP A 215 -6.74 8.38 2.14
CA ASP A 215 -7.83 7.89 3.02
C ASP A 215 -7.38 7.60 4.46
N ARG A 216 -6.10 7.83 4.80
CA ARG A 216 -5.51 7.49 6.10
C ARG A 216 -4.90 8.71 6.82
N VAL A 217 -5.36 9.92 6.48
CA VAL A 217 -4.89 11.19 7.08
C VAL A 217 -5.12 11.23 8.59
N GLU A 218 -6.25 10.74 9.08
CA GLU A 218 -6.57 10.69 10.51
C GLU A 218 -5.66 9.74 11.30
N ASP A 219 -5.24 8.63 10.68
CA ASP A 219 -4.35 7.64 11.31
C ASP A 219 -2.90 8.13 11.38
N THR A 220 -2.40 8.78 10.34
CA THR A 220 -1.01 9.25 10.23
C THR A 220 -0.82 10.65 10.79
N GLY A 221 -1.88 11.47 10.75
CA GLY A 221 -1.87 12.88 11.10
C GLY A 221 -1.19 13.79 10.06
N TYR A 222 -0.87 13.26 8.88
CA TYR A 222 -0.33 14.00 7.73
C TYR A 222 -1.26 13.88 6.55
N ASP A 223 -1.33 14.94 5.74
CA ASP A 223 -2.07 14.94 4.49
C ASP A 223 -1.45 13.97 3.47
N PHE A 224 -2.17 13.74 2.39
CA PHE A 224 -1.73 12.88 1.30
C PHE A 224 -0.45 13.39 0.65
N GLU A 225 0.58 12.55 0.64
CA GLU A 225 1.88 12.83 0.03
C GLU A 225 2.25 11.75 -0.98
N PRO A 226 1.78 11.82 -2.24
CA PRO A 226 2.06 10.78 -3.25
C PRO A 226 3.55 10.62 -3.56
N TRP A 227 4.37 11.61 -3.26
CA TRP A 227 5.82 11.60 -3.45
C TRP A 227 6.59 10.87 -2.35
N HIS A 228 6.00 10.67 -1.14
CA HIS A 228 6.72 10.20 0.05
C HIS A 228 6.64 8.68 0.21
N PHE A 229 7.78 8.03 -0.01
CA PHE A 229 7.92 6.57 0.13
C PHE A 229 8.85 6.22 1.29
N ARG A 230 8.47 5.15 2.03
CA ARG A 230 9.24 4.65 3.16
C ARG A 230 9.72 3.22 2.91
N TYR A 231 11.05 3.01 3.04
CA TYR A 231 11.63 1.68 3.03
C TYR A 231 11.38 0.95 4.35
N VAL A 232 10.78 -0.22 4.28
CA VAL A 232 10.47 -1.10 5.42
C VAL A 232 10.95 -2.55 5.18
N GLY A 233 11.59 -2.81 4.04
CA GLY A 233 11.99 -4.15 3.60
C GLY A 233 10.86 -4.88 2.86
N TYR A 234 11.26 -5.85 2.03
CA TYR A 234 10.35 -6.50 1.07
C TYR A 234 9.11 -7.14 1.74
N ASP A 235 9.33 -8.00 2.74
CA ASP A 235 8.23 -8.78 3.33
C ASP A 235 7.17 -7.88 3.99
N ILE A 236 7.62 -6.82 4.69
CA ILE A 236 6.72 -5.86 5.34
C ILE A 236 6.01 -5.00 4.31
N ALA A 237 6.72 -4.51 3.28
CA ALA A 237 6.13 -3.69 2.23
C ALA A 237 5.09 -4.47 1.44
N ARG A 238 5.37 -5.72 1.10
CA ARG A 238 4.46 -6.61 0.42
C ARG A 238 3.19 -6.86 1.23
N TYR A 239 3.35 -7.18 2.52
CA TYR A 239 2.21 -7.42 3.40
C TYR A 239 1.32 -6.17 3.55
N ILE A 240 1.93 -4.97 3.70
CA ILE A 240 1.21 -3.69 3.76
C ILE A 240 0.43 -3.45 2.47
N TYR A 241 1.04 -3.72 1.31
CA TYR A 241 0.41 -3.54 0.00
C TYR A 241 -0.75 -4.51 -0.21
N ASP A 242 -0.53 -5.81 -0.01
CA ASP A 242 -1.52 -6.86 -0.27
C ASP A 242 -2.75 -6.77 0.65
N ASN A 243 -2.62 -6.16 1.82
CA ASN A 243 -3.70 -6.00 2.81
C ASN A 243 -4.22 -4.55 2.93
N ASP A 244 -3.78 -3.65 2.04
CA ASP A 244 -4.15 -2.22 2.05
C ASP A 244 -3.96 -1.53 3.41
N LEU A 245 -2.84 -1.80 4.06
CA LEU A 245 -2.49 -1.26 5.38
C LEU A 245 -1.62 -0.01 5.28
N ILE A 246 -1.36 0.60 6.45
CA ILE A 246 -0.29 1.57 6.69
C ILE A 246 0.65 1.05 7.78
N LEU A 247 1.79 1.70 7.96
CA LEU A 247 2.79 1.24 8.93
C LEU A 247 2.25 1.23 10.36
N GLU A 248 1.40 2.18 10.75
CA GLU A 248 0.75 2.28 12.06
C GLU A 248 -0.08 1.03 12.40
N ASP A 249 -0.75 0.42 11.42
CA ASP A 249 -1.62 -0.73 11.65
C ASP A 249 -0.84 -1.96 12.19
N LEU A 250 0.43 -2.04 11.87
CA LEU A 250 1.30 -3.13 12.32
C LEU A 250 1.79 -2.95 13.77
N TYR A 251 1.47 -1.81 14.41
CA TYR A 251 1.85 -1.48 15.78
C TYR A 251 0.65 -1.43 16.76
N LYS A 252 -0.55 -1.69 16.25
CA LYS A 252 -1.80 -1.80 17.02
C LYS A 252 -1.94 -3.14 17.74
#